data_b743846918f8d6924667e32ea6153928
#
_entry.id   b743846918f8d6924667e32ea6153928
#
_cell.length_a   1.000
_cell.length_b   1.000
_cell.length_c   1.000
_cell.angle_alpha   90.00
_cell.angle_beta   90.00
_cell.angle_gamma   90.00
#
_symmetry.space_group_name_H-M   'P 1'
#
loop_
_entity.id
_entity.type
_entity.pdbx_description
1 polymer ?
#
loop_
_entity_poly.entity_id
_entity_poly.type
_entity_poly.pdbx_seq_one_letter_code
_entity_poly.pdbx_strand_id
1 'polypeptide(L)'
;MRREYYDDPDAPEPNSLVVATSAVVLDDAGRVLMQRRADSGNWALPGGAMEIGESLAESVVREVREESGYEITVTGLVGTYTDPRHIIAYSNGEVRRQFNVCYTARITGGDMAISAESTEIRFVDRREMDGLPMHDTQRLRLAHFFEQRPEPYLG
;
A
#
# COMPACT_ATOMS: atom_id res chain seq x y z
N MET A 1 6.97 -17.03 3.55
CA MET A 1 5.57 -16.95 3.09
C MET A 1 4.82 -15.96 3.98
N ARG A 2 3.94 -15.20 3.40
CA ARG A 2 3.12 -14.20 4.09
C ARG A 2 1.66 -14.60 3.98
N ARG A 3 0.92 -14.55 5.10
CA ARG A 3 -0.52 -14.83 5.12
C ARG A 3 -1.26 -13.68 5.81
N GLU A 4 -2.32 -13.21 5.18
CA GLU A 4 -3.16 -12.14 5.73
C GLU A 4 -4.46 -12.72 6.27
N TYR A 5 -4.89 -12.18 7.40
CA TYR A 5 -6.16 -12.48 8.08
C TYR A 5 -6.92 -11.18 8.27
N TYR A 6 -8.22 -11.23 8.09
CA TYR A 6 -9.09 -10.09 8.38
C TYR A 6 -10.37 -10.59 9.06
N ASP A 7 -10.62 -10.11 10.28
CA ASP A 7 -11.77 -10.48 11.10
C ASP A 7 -11.93 -12.01 11.21
N ASP A 8 -10.82 -12.69 11.34
CA ASP A 8 -10.72 -14.14 11.34
C ASP A 8 -10.42 -14.65 12.75
N PRO A 9 -11.34 -15.45 13.36
CA PRO A 9 -11.12 -15.96 14.70
C PRO A 9 -9.93 -16.93 14.82
N ASP A 10 -9.46 -17.48 13.69
CA ASP A 10 -8.30 -18.36 13.65
C ASP A 10 -6.98 -17.62 13.43
N ALA A 11 -7.01 -16.29 13.36
CA ALA A 11 -5.80 -15.50 13.22
C ALA A 11 -4.89 -15.67 14.43
N PRO A 12 -3.57 -15.85 14.24
CA PRO A 12 -2.64 -15.94 15.37
C PRO A 12 -2.55 -14.62 16.13
N GLU A 13 -2.18 -14.70 17.41
CA GLU A 13 -2.00 -13.52 18.25
C GLU A 13 -0.83 -12.66 17.76
N PRO A 14 -1.03 -11.34 17.60
CA PRO A 14 0.04 -10.44 17.19
C PRO A 14 1.19 -10.37 18.21
N ASN A 15 2.41 -10.34 17.71
CA ASN A 15 3.62 -10.14 18.50
C ASN A 15 4.48 -8.97 18.00
N SER A 16 3.98 -8.22 17.02
CA SER A 16 4.72 -7.11 16.40
C SER A 16 3.75 -6.00 15.97
N LEU A 17 4.15 -4.75 16.20
CA LEU A 17 3.47 -3.57 15.70
C LEU A 17 4.42 -2.82 14.75
N VAL A 18 4.05 -2.71 13.49
CA VAL A 18 4.91 -2.15 12.44
C VAL A 18 4.23 -0.96 11.76
N VAL A 19 4.97 0.13 11.65
CA VAL A 19 4.54 1.30 10.89
C VAL A 19 4.91 1.09 9.42
N ALA A 20 3.92 1.26 8.54
CA ALA A 20 4.09 1.14 7.11
C ALA A 20 3.44 2.32 6.39
N THR A 21 3.85 2.55 5.16
CA THR A 21 3.31 3.58 4.29
C THR A 21 2.82 2.99 2.99
N SER A 22 1.90 3.66 2.35
CA SER A 22 1.48 3.37 0.97
C SER A 22 1.15 4.67 0.26
N ALA A 23 1.10 4.64 -1.06
CA ALA A 23 0.80 5.82 -1.85
C ALA A 23 -0.19 5.53 -2.98
N VAL A 24 -1.16 6.43 -3.14
CA VAL A 24 -1.94 6.56 -4.35
C VAL A 24 -1.17 7.51 -5.27
N VAL A 25 -0.41 6.94 -6.19
CA VAL A 25 0.44 7.68 -7.14
C VAL A 25 -0.34 7.83 -8.44
N LEU A 26 -0.56 9.06 -8.85
CA LEU A 26 -1.37 9.36 -10.04
C LEU A 26 -0.50 9.75 -11.23
N ASP A 27 -0.89 9.28 -12.42
CA ASP A 27 -0.38 9.81 -13.68
C ASP A 27 -1.19 11.05 -14.13
N ASP A 28 -0.82 11.64 -15.25
CA ASP A 28 -1.48 12.84 -15.78
C ASP A 28 -2.95 12.59 -16.19
N ALA A 29 -3.31 11.33 -16.43
CA ALA A 29 -4.68 10.93 -16.75
C ALA A 29 -5.53 10.58 -15.51
N GLY A 30 -4.95 10.69 -14.31
CA GLY A 30 -5.63 10.34 -13.06
C GLY A 30 -5.70 8.84 -12.78
N ARG A 31 -4.91 8.04 -13.49
CA ARG A 31 -4.80 6.60 -13.23
C ARG A 31 -3.84 6.35 -12.07
N VAL A 32 -4.07 5.27 -11.35
CA VAL A 32 -3.35 4.92 -10.13
C VAL A 32 -2.29 3.86 -10.41
N LEU A 33 -1.08 4.09 -9.92
CA LEU A 33 0.01 3.11 -9.99
C LEU A 33 -0.29 1.93 -9.07
N MET A 34 -0.38 0.74 -9.65
CA MET A 34 -0.64 -0.51 -8.94
C MET A 34 0.41 -1.54 -9.31
N GLN A 35 0.71 -2.42 -8.36
CA GLN A 35 1.59 -3.56 -8.57
C GLN A 35 0.88 -4.86 -8.25
N ARG A 36 1.18 -5.90 -9.02
CA ARG A 36 0.69 -7.24 -8.76
C ARG A 36 1.76 -8.01 -7.98
N ARG A 37 1.43 -8.40 -6.77
CA ARG A 37 2.37 -9.10 -5.88
C ARG A 37 2.71 -10.50 -6.41
N ALA A 38 4.00 -10.82 -6.41
CA ALA A 38 4.49 -12.13 -6.83
C ALA A 38 4.04 -13.25 -5.87
N ASP A 39 3.91 -12.94 -4.56
CA ASP A 39 3.56 -13.92 -3.52
C ASP A 39 2.09 -14.34 -3.54
N SER A 40 1.17 -13.42 -3.78
CA SER A 40 -0.28 -13.66 -3.69
C SER A 40 -1.02 -13.56 -5.02
N GLY A 41 -0.43 -12.87 -6.00
CA GLY A 41 -1.13 -12.49 -7.24
C GLY A 41 -2.13 -11.35 -7.06
N ASN A 42 -2.27 -10.80 -5.85
CA ASN A 42 -3.13 -9.67 -5.58
C ASN A 42 -2.48 -8.35 -6.01
N TRP A 43 -3.31 -7.44 -6.46
CA TRP A 43 -2.91 -6.06 -6.76
C TRP A 43 -2.87 -5.22 -5.48
N ALA A 44 -1.90 -4.34 -5.39
CA ALA A 44 -1.70 -3.49 -4.23
C ALA A 44 -1.13 -2.13 -4.62
N LEU A 45 -1.39 -1.13 -3.79
CA LEU A 45 -0.67 0.14 -3.84
C LEU A 45 0.80 -0.09 -3.48
N PRO A 46 1.74 0.65 -4.08
CA PRO A 46 3.13 0.59 -3.66
C PRO A 46 3.27 1.13 -2.23
N GLY A 47 4.18 0.53 -1.47
CA GLY A 47 4.44 0.87 -0.08
C GLY A 47 5.11 -0.26 0.67
N GLY A 48 5.42 -0.01 1.93
CA GLY A 48 6.06 -0.99 2.78
C GLY A 48 6.40 -0.45 4.16
N ALA A 49 7.14 -1.23 4.93
CA ALA A 49 7.52 -0.89 6.30
C ALA A 49 8.53 0.26 6.35
N MET A 50 8.30 1.18 7.29
CA MET A 50 9.22 2.27 7.57
C MET A 50 10.50 1.73 8.20
N GLU A 51 11.64 2.25 7.80
CA GLU A 51 12.94 1.94 8.39
C GLU A 51 13.29 2.92 9.51
N ILE A 52 14.16 2.46 10.42
CA ILE A 52 14.68 3.33 11.47
C ILE A 52 15.47 4.47 10.81
N GLY A 53 15.18 5.70 11.23
CA GLY A 53 15.83 6.89 10.67
C GLY A 53 15.08 7.55 9.52
N GLU A 54 13.98 6.97 9.06
CA GLU A 54 13.11 7.59 8.06
C GLU A 54 11.93 8.31 8.70
N SER A 55 11.49 9.40 8.07
CA SER A 55 10.15 9.92 8.27
C SER A 55 9.13 9.10 7.45
N LEU A 56 7.85 9.26 7.73
CA LEU A 56 6.79 8.62 6.94
C LEU A 56 6.87 9.00 5.45
N ALA A 57 7.09 10.28 5.16
CA ALA A 57 7.20 10.73 3.77
C ALA A 57 8.45 10.16 3.07
N GLU A 58 9.58 10.11 3.77
CA GLU A 58 10.81 9.50 3.24
C GLU A 58 10.61 8.01 2.97
N SER A 59 9.91 7.31 3.87
CA SER A 59 9.61 5.89 3.71
C SER A 59 8.80 5.61 2.43
N VAL A 60 7.72 6.33 2.21
CA VAL A 60 6.89 6.09 1.01
C VAL A 60 7.62 6.47 -0.28
N VAL A 61 8.43 7.52 -0.27
CA VAL A 61 9.26 7.91 -1.41
C VAL A 61 10.26 6.79 -1.76
N ARG A 62 10.92 6.23 -0.76
CA ARG A 62 11.86 5.12 -0.94
C ARG A 62 11.15 3.87 -1.47
N GLU A 63 10.05 3.48 -0.86
CA GLU A 63 9.29 2.28 -1.27
C GLU A 63 8.78 2.38 -2.71
N VAL A 64 8.23 3.52 -3.09
CA VAL A 64 7.75 3.71 -4.48
C VAL A 64 8.92 3.63 -5.47
N ARG A 65 10.07 4.21 -5.13
CA ARG A 65 11.26 4.13 -5.97
C ARG A 65 11.73 2.68 -6.13
N GLU A 66 11.84 1.95 -5.03
CA GLU A 66 12.30 0.55 -5.05
C GLU A 66 11.35 -0.35 -5.83
N GLU A 67 10.05 -0.15 -5.69
CA GLU A 67 9.04 -1.02 -6.29
C GLU A 67 8.70 -0.66 -7.74
N SER A 68 8.83 0.61 -8.13
CA SER A 68 8.36 1.10 -9.42
C SER A 68 9.38 1.85 -10.28
N GLY A 69 10.50 2.26 -9.70
CA GLY A 69 11.49 3.11 -10.37
C GLY A 69 11.12 4.60 -10.41
N TYR A 70 9.91 4.97 -10.00
CA TYR A 70 9.50 6.37 -10.02
C TYR A 70 9.95 7.15 -8.79
N GLU A 71 10.36 8.39 -9.02
CA GLU A 71 10.50 9.41 -7.98
C GLU A 71 9.16 10.11 -7.80
N ILE A 72 8.75 10.30 -6.55
CA ILE A 72 7.47 10.93 -6.23
C ILE A 72 7.63 12.07 -5.23
N THR A 73 6.64 12.95 -5.25
CA THR A 73 6.42 13.96 -4.20
C THR A 73 5.07 13.69 -3.55
N VAL A 74 5.03 13.61 -2.23
CA VAL A 74 3.79 13.46 -1.47
C VAL A 74 2.97 14.74 -1.58
N THR A 75 1.68 14.60 -1.90
CA THR A 75 0.77 15.73 -2.15
C THR A 75 -0.34 15.85 -1.13
N GLY A 76 -0.63 14.79 -0.37
CA GLY A 76 -1.70 14.80 0.62
C GLY A 76 -1.80 13.47 1.36
N LEU A 77 -2.77 13.37 2.24
CA LEU A 77 -3.03 12.20 3.06
C LEU A 77 -4.41 11.62 2.72
N VAL A 78 -4.46 10.34 2.35
CA VAL A 78 -5.72 9.62 2.22
C VAL A 78 -6.26 9.25 3.59
N GLY A 79 -5.43 8.69 4.44
CA GLY A 79 -5.82 8.32 5.79
C GLY A 79 -4.82 7.47 6.54
N THR A 80 -5.18 7.16 7.77
CA THR A 80 -4.48 6.22 8.64
C THR A 80 -5.32 4.96 8.83
N TYR A 81 -4.67 3.81 8.88
CA TYR A 81 -5.33 2.50 8.88
C TYR A 81 -4.69 1.60 9.93
N THR A 82 -5.40 1.37 11.01
CA THR A 82 -4.92 0.62 12.19
C THR A 82 -5.91 -0.43 12.68
N ASP A 83 -6.78 -0.93 11.81
CA ASP A 83 -7.80 -1.89 12.19
C ASP A 83 -7.16 -3.13 12.86
N PRO A 84 -7.47 -3.41 14.13
CA PRO A 84 -6.87 -4.54 14.86
C PRO A 84 -7.28 -5.92 14.31
N ARG A 85 -8.32 -5.98 13.47
CA ARG A 85 -8.76 -7.22 12.84
C ARG A 85 -7.87 -7.66 11.67
N HIS A 86 -7.00 -6.76 11.18
CA HIS A 86 -6.05 -7.06 10.11
C HIS A 86 -4.73 -7.55 10.72
N ILE A 87 -4.42 -8.82 10.48
CA ILE A 87 -3.23 -9.51 10.99
C ILE A 87 -2.44 -10.06 9.81
N ILE A 88 -1.12 -9.93 9.86
CA ILE A 88 -0.22 -10.47 8.84
C ILE A 88 0.79 -11.39 9.52
N ALA A 89 0.74 -12.67 9.18
CA ALA A 89 1.67 -13.68 9.69
C ALA A 89 2.74 -14.01 8.65
N TYR A 90 3.98 -14.09 9.11
CA TYR A 90 5.14 -14.46 8.30
C TYR A 90 5.71 -15.80 8.73
N SER A 91 6.37 -16.50 7.83
CA SER A 91 6.96 -17.83 8.08
C SER A 91 8.10 -17.81 9.11
N ASN A 92 8.67 -16.66 9.40
CA ASN A 92 9.71 -16.48 10.42
C ASN A 92 9.16 -16.37 11.85
N GLY A 93 7.85 -16.47 12.05
CA GLY A 93 7.20 -16.36 13.37
C GLY A 93 6.71 -14.95 13.71
N GLU A 94 7.00 -13.95 12.91
CA GLU A 94 6.42 -12.62 13.12
C GLU A 94 4.91 -12.65 12.81
N VAL A 95 4.12 -12.14 13.75
CA VAL A 95 2.68 -11.92 13.56
C VAL A 95 2.43 -10.42 13.78
N ARG A 96 2.16 -9.74 12.69
CA ARG A 96 2.20 -8.29 12.63
C ARG A 96 0.81 -7.68 12.65
N ARG A 97 0.63 -6.67 13.51
CA ARG A 97 -0.35 -5.61 13.30
C ARG A 97 0.35 -4.47 12.56
N GLN A 98 -0.20 -4.08 11.43
CA GLN A 98 0.40 -3.04 10.62
C GLN A 98 -0.40 -1.74 10.73
N PHE A 99 0.27 -0.68 11.16
CA PHE A 99 -0.23 0.67 11.10
C PHE A 99 0.17 1.24 9.71
N ASN A 100 -0.80 1.50 8.85
CA ASN A 100 -0.52 2.03 7.53
C ASN A 100 -0.96 3.48 7.40
N VAL A 101 -0.06 4.31 6.87
CA VAL A 101 -0.34 5.70 6.50
C VAL A 101 -0.34 5.76 4.98
N CYS A 102 -1.51 6.09 4.39
CA CYS A 102 -1.70 6.13 2.95
C CYS A 102 -1.70 7.58 2.45
N TYR A 103 -0.74 7.89 1.58
CA TYR A 103 -0.58 9.22 0.98
C TYR A 103 -1.13 9.28 -0.43
N THR A 104 -1.41 10.49 -0.90
CA THR A 104 -1.47 10.80 -2.33
C THR A 104 -0.11 11.33 -2.76
N ALA A 105 0.28 11.06 -4.00
CA ALA A 105 1.56 11.49 -4.53
C ALA A 105 1.49 11.70 -6.05
N ARG A 106 2.43 12.48 -6.58
CA ARG A 106 2.62 12.67 -8.00
C ARG A 106 4.04 12.27 -8.40
N ILE A 107 4.20 11.86 -9.65
CA ILE A 107 5.51 11.51 -10.20
C ILE A 107 6.27 12.79 -10.50
N THR A 108 7.54 12.83 -10.06
CA THR A 108 8.46 13.95 -10.30
C THR A 108 9.68 13.54 -11.10
N GLY A 109 9.88 12.25 -11.35
CA GLY A 109 11.02 11.75 -12.12
C GLY A 109 11.09 10.24 -12.14
N GLY A 110 12.18 9.72 -12.65
CA GLY A 110 12.42 8.29 -12.77
C GLY A 110 11.69 7.65 -13.96
N ASP A 111 11.96 6.37 -14.15
CA ASP A 111 11.37 5.56 -15.21
C ASP A 111 10.82 4.27 -14.60
N MET A 112 9.73 3.76 -15.16
CA MET A 112 9.11 2.53 -14.68
C MET A 112 10.09 1.36 -14.72
N ALA A 113 10.25 0.70 -13.58
CA ALA A 113 11.05 -0.50 -13.43
C ALA A 113 10.37 -1.42 -12.41
N ILE A 114 10.26 -2.70 -12.75
CA ILE A 114 9.63 -3.69 -11.87
C ILE A 114 10.66 -4.27 -10.90
N SER A 115 10.27 -4.45 -9.64
CA SER A 115 11.08 -5.16 -8.65
C SER A 115 10.78 -6.66 -8.67
N ALA A 116 11.64 -7.46 -8.00
CA ALA A 116 11.43 -8.91 -7.87
C ALA A 116 10.19 -9.29 -7.04
N GLU A 117 9.64 -8.35 -6.27
CA GLU A 117 8.45 -8.57 -5.43
C GLU A 117 7.15 -8.54 -6.21
N SER A 118 7.19 -8.08 -7.48
CA SER A 118 6.02 -7.93 -8.32
C SER A 118 6.17 -8.65 -9.65
N THR A 119 5.05 -9.15 -10.18
CA THR A 119 4.99 -9.76 -11.51
C THR A 119 4.54 -8.77 -12.58
N GLU A 120 3.87 -7.72 -12.18
CA GLU A 120 3.36 -6.67 -13.07
C GLU A 120 3.27 -5.34 -12.31
N ILE A 121 3.51 -4.25 -13.02
CA ILE A 121 3.27 -2.90 -12.53
C ILE A 121 2.68 -2.06 -13.65
N ARG A 122 1.61 -1.32 -13.38
CA ARG A 122 0.99 -0.44 -14.37
C ARG A 122 0.08 0.59 -13.72
N PHE A 123 -0.31 1.59 -14.49
CA PHE A 123 -1.36 2.53 -14.12
C PHE A 123 -2.72 1.93 -14.45
N VAL A 124 -3.62 2.00 -13.48
CA VAL A 124 -4.96 1.40 -13.57
C VAL A 124 -5.99 2.50 -13.39
N ASP A 125 -6.96 2.56 -14.27
CA ASP A 125 -8.08 3.47 -14.08
C ASP A 125 -9.12 2.88 -13.11
N ARG A 126 -10.00 3.75 -12.61
CA ARG A 126 -10.99 3.37 -11.62
C ARG A 126 -11.90 2.22 -12.07
N ARG A 127 -12.24 2.17 -13.35
CA ARG A 127 -13.15 1.15 -13.89
C ARG A 127 -12.52 -0.24 -13.87
N GLU A 128 -11.22 -0.32 -14.13
CA GLU A 128 -10.49 -1.59 -14.11
C GLU A 128 -10.32 -2.14 -12.69
N MET A 129 -10.24 -1.27 -11.68
CA MET A 129 -9.93 -1.68 -10.30
C MET A 129 -10.94 -2.65 -9.71
N ASP A 130 -12.22 -2.51 -10.04
CA ASP A 130 -13.27 -3.37 -9.50
C ASP A 130 -13.10 -4.84 -9.92
N GLY A 131 -12.46 -5.08 -11.07
CA GLY A 131 -12.20 -6.42 -11.58
C GLY A 131 -10.86 -7.02 -11.16
N LEU A 132 -10.00 -6.27 -10.45
CA LEU A 132 -8.69 -6.76 -10.04
C LEU A 132 -8.77 -7.48 -8.69
N PRO A 133 -8.11 -8.65 -8.56
CA PRO A 133 -8.00 -9.28 -7.24
C PRO A 133 -7.12 -8.43 -6.33
N MET A 134 -7.64 -8.05 -5.17
CA MET A 134 -6.89 -7.30 -4.16
C MET A 134 -7.47 -7.52 -2.77
N HIS A 135 -6.64 -7.34 -1.77
CA HIS A 135 -7.06 -7.44 -0.38
C HIS A 135 -8.01 -6.28 -0.01
N ASP A 136 -8.95 -6.54 0.89
CA ASP A 136 -9.97 -5.55 1.31
C ASP A 136 -9.36 -4.27 1.86
N THR A 137 -8.21 -4.33 2.51
CA THR A 137 -7.51 -3.14 3.02
C THR A 137 -7.05 -2.20 1.90
N GLN A 138 -6.64 -2.75 0.77
CA GLN A 138 -6.29 -1.96 -0.41
C GLN A 138 -7.53 -1.32 -1.04
N ARG A 139 -8.62 -2.08 -1.16
CA ARG A 139 -9.89 -1.57 -1.67
C ARG A 139 -10.43 -0.43 -0.84
N LEU A 140 -10.30 -0.52 0.49
CA LEU A 140 -10.76 0.51 1.41
C LEU A 140 -9.99 1.82 1.20
N ARG A 141 -8.67 1.76 1.07
CA ARG A 141 -7.84 2.96 0.82
C ARG A 141 -8.20 3.62 -0.51
N LEU A 142 -8.35 2.82 -1.57
CA LEU A 142 -8.75 3.32 -2.89
C LEU A 142 -10.16 3.92 -2.86
N ALA A 143 -11.11 3.29 -2.16
CA ALA A 143 -12.46 3.82 -2.00
C ALA A 143 -12.43 5.20 -1.32
N HIS A 144 -11.68 5.35 -0.24
CA HIS A 144 -11.52 6.63 0.44
C HIS A 144 -10.89 7.69 -0.46
N PHE A 145 -9.88 7.30 -1.25
CA PHE A 145 -9.29 8.22 -2.22
C PHE A 145 -10.31 8.68 -3.26
N PHE A 146 -11.07 7.77 -3.86
CA PHE A 146 -12.03 8.11 -4.91
C PHE A 146 -13.25 8.88 -4.40
N GLU A 147 -13.57 8.80 -3.11
CA GLU A 147 -14.62 9.61 -2.49
C GLU A 147 -14.26 11.11 -2.46
N GLN A 148 -13.00 11.46 -2.68
CA GLN A 148 -12.51 12.86 -2.63
C GLN A 148 -12.92 13.56 -1.33
N ARG A 149 -12.69 12.89 -0.21
CA ARG A 149 -13.07 13.38 1.11
C ARG A 149 -12.37 14.70 1.43
N PRO A 150 -13.06 15.68 2.05
CA PRO A 150 -12.43 16.94 2.44
C PRO A 150 -11.38 16.75 3.55
N GLU A 151 -11.51 15.69 4.35
CA GLU A 151 -10.58 15.35 5.41
C GLU A 151 -10.09 13.91 5.26
N PRO A 152 -8.86 13.60 5.73
CA PRO A 152 -8.36 12.24 5.72
C PRO A 152 -9.23 11.28 6.54
N TYR A 153 -9.22 10.02 6.17
CA TYR A 153 -9.81 8.97 6.97
C TYR A 153 -8.96 8.72 8.23
N LEU A 154 -9.59 8.77 9.38
CA LEU A 154 -8.95 8.57 10.68
C LEU A 154 -9.34 7.19 11.23
N GLY A 155 -8.53 6.19 10.94
CA GLY A 155 -8.76 4.82 11.35
C GLY A 155 -7.75 4.29 12.33
#